data_81f64d0213b7a69ec12d6c4f85910b1f
#
_entry.id   81f64d0213b7a69ec12d6c4f85910b1f
#
_cell.length_a   1.000
_cell.length_b   1.000
_cell.length_c   1.000
_cell.angle_alpha   90.00
_cell.angle_beta   90.00
_cell.angle_gamma   90.00
#
_symmetry.space_group_name_H-M   'P 1'
#
loop_
_entity.id
_entity.type
_entity.pdbx_description
1 polymer ?
#
loop_
_entity_poly.entity_id
_entity_poly.type
_entity_poly.pdbx_seq_one_letter_code
_entity_poly.pdbx_strand_id
1 'polypeptide(L)'
;MRNSKDSYFFEDIVVESNSFQDSNKYINVESNILDLEIKGEYTLAKIRDAFAFHFQKYNSLGTKEIMAPVADFSFDMLVKDMKVISEVFIPELWVEPNSKISGRYFTDLALLDFNLNSPGIEYKQNILEAIDLKYFSSEQSSKITFDIFYASLANGLQIDSLILANQLRGDSLFFDFNCAIRDSIRSDIDLLGYAVKSPEQGYNFGLRESSFNIGEEDFFFNDKNLIHIDTGGVYIEDLILYGDGEKILVNGNI
;
A
#
# COMPACT_ATOMS: atom_id res chain seq x y z
N MET A 1 -9.16 28.91 5.35
CA MET A 1 -9.30 30.27 4.76
C MET A 1 -9.59 30.09 3.29
N ARG A 2 -10.78 30.43 2.83
CA ARG A 2 -11.07 30.46 1.38
C ARG A 2 -10.34 31.66 0.79
N ASN A 3 -9.44 31.42 -0.14
CA ASN A 3 -8.84 32.49 -0.89
C ASN A 3 -9.88 32.98 -1.91
N SER A 4 -10.48 34.15 -1.67
CA SER A 4 -11.60 34.69 -2.45
C SER A 4 -11.19 35.32 -3.79
N LYS A 5 -9.99 35.01 -4.28
CA LYS A 5 -9.42 35.66 -5.47
C LYS A 5 -9.19 34.72 -6.66
N ASP A 6 -9.20 33.41 -6.44
CA ASP A 6 -8.92 32.46 -7.52
C ASP A 6 -10.23 31.88 -8.04
N SER A 7 -10.52 32.12 -9.31
CA SER A 7 -11.61 31.48 -10.03
C SER A 7 -11.05 30.29 -10.79
N TYR A 8 -11.55 29.10 -10.49
CA TYR A 8 -11.17 27.86 -11.18
C TYR A 8 -12.17 27.60 -12.30
N PHE A 9 -11.66 27.31 -13.46
CA PHE A 9 -12.47 26.93 -14.61
C PHE A 9 -12.38 25.43 -14.80
N PHE A 10 -13.52 24.79 -14.77
CA PHE A 10 -13.66 23.42 -15.24
C PHE A 10 -14.02 23.51 -16.72
N GLU A 11 -13.10 23.14 -17.59
CA GLU A 11 -13.36 23.07 -19.01
C GLU A 11 -13.86 21.65 -19.34
N ASP A 12 -15.00 21.61 -20.04
CA ASP A 12 -15.54 20.42 -20.70
C ASP A 12 -15.54 19.13 -19.85
N ILE A 13 -16.29 19.14 -18.75
CA ILE A 13 -16.57 17.89 -18.05
C ILE A 13 -17.66 17.16 -18.80
N VAL A 14 -17.32 16.08 -19.48
CA VAL A 14 -18.25 15.17 -20.12
C VAL A 14 -18.47 13.97 -19.22
N VAL A 15 -19.73 13.70 -18.86
CA VAL A 15 -20.10 12.51 -18.10
C VAL A 15 -21.09 11.71 -18.92
N GLU A 16 -20.68 10.54 -19.35
CA GLU A 16 -21.54 9.58 -20.03
C GLU A 16 -21.84 8.42 -19.09
N SER A 17 -23.09 8.04 -19.01
CA SER A 17 -23.48 6.86 -18.26
C SER A 17 -24.63 6.15 -18.95
N ASN A 18 -24.63 4.82 -18.90
CA ASN A 18 -25.79 4.03 -19.22
C ASN A 18 -26.18 3.15 -18.02
N SER A 19 -27.45 2.90 -17.89
CA SER A 19 -27.99 1.95 -16.93
C SER A 19 -28.87 0.95 -17.68
N PHE A 20 -28.28 0.18 -18.61
CA PHE A 20 -29.01 -0.93 -19.21
C PHE A 20 -29.17 -2.02 -18.15
N GLN A 21 -30.42 -2.24 -17.77
CA GLN A 21 -30.89 -3.37 -16.97
C GLN A 21 -29.80 -4.13 -16.22
N ASP A 22 -29.49 -3.66 -15.04
CA ASP A 22 -28.83 -4.29 -13.90
C ASP A 22 -27.43 -4.93 -14.05
N SER A 23 -26.98 -5.36 -15.21
CA SER A 23 -25.77 -6.18 -15.32
C SER A 23 -24.58 -5.56 -16.06
N ASN A 24 -24.73 -4.42 -16.75
CA ASN A 24 -23.62 -3.79 -17.46
C ASN A 24 -23.75 -2.26 -17.40
N LYS A 25 -23.44 -1.70 -16.25
CA LYS A 25 -23.36 -0.25 -16.09
C LYS A 25 -22.02 0.25 -16.54
N TYR A 26 -21.98 1.42 -17.17
CA TYR A 26 -20.74 2.15 -17.32
C TYR A 26 -20.91 3.60 -16.91
N ILE A 27 -19.83 4.17 -16.41
CA ILE A 27 -19.64 5.61 -16.23
C ILE A 27 -18.34 5.94 -16.92
N ASN A 28 -18.37 6.93 -17.80
CA ASN A 28 -17.19 7.53 -18.41
C ASN A 28 -17.19 9.02 -18.06
N VAL A 29 -16.08 9.48 -17.49
CA VAL A 29 -15.84 10.90 -17.19
C VAL A 29 -14.63 11.33 -17.95
N GLU A 30 -14.76 12.32 -18.81
CA GLU A 30 -13.66 12.96 -19.51
C GLU A 30 -13.59 14.43 -19.10
N SER A 31 -12.41 14.87 -18.69
CA SER A 31 -12.19 16.27 -18.31
C SER A 31 -10.73 16.68 -18.50
N ASN A 32 -10.46 17.96 -18.31
CA ASN A 32 -9.09 18.45 -18.22
C ASN A 32 -8.37 18.04 -16.91
N ILE A 33 -9.10 17.52 -15.91
CA ILE A 33 -8.57 17.14 -14.62
C ILE A 33 -8.22 15.64 -14.59
N LEU A 34 -9.16 14.79 -14.99
CA LEU A 34 -9.00 13.35 -15.02
C LEU A 34 -9.91 12.71 -16.07
N ASP A 35 -9.52 11.54 -16.54
CA ASP A 35 -10.41 10.60 -17.20
C ASP A 35 -10.69 9.45 -16.23
N LEU A 36 -11.94 9.01 -16.16
CA LEU A 36 -12.37 7.88 -15.33
C LEU A 36 -13.37 7.03 -16.10
N GLU A 37 -13.08 5.76 -16.19
CA GLU A 37 -14.01 4.75 -16.69
C GLU A 37 -14.33 3.73 -15.60
N ILE A 38 -15.61 3.42 -15.38
CA ILE A 38 -16.06 2.34 -14.51
C ILE A 38 -17.07 1.48 -15.27
N LYS A 39 -16.84 0.18 -15.34
CA LYS A 39 -17.71 -0.78 -16.04
C LYS A 39 -18.04 -1.97 -15.16
N GLY A 40 -19.27 -2.45 -15.23
CA GLY A 40 -19.69 -3.70 -14.58
C GLY A 40 -20.98 -3.59 -13.80
N GLU A 41 -21.17 -4.49 -12.85
CA GLU A 41 -22.33 -4.52 -11.96
C GLU A 41 -21.96 -3.87 -10.62
N TYR A 42 -22.43 -2.66 -10.38
CA TYR A 42 -22.13 -1.92 -9.16
C TYR A 42 -23.20 -0.88 -8.82
N THR A 43 -23.14 -0.42 -7.58
CA THR A 43 -23.80 0.80 -7.14
C THR A 43 -22.75 1.71 -6.53
N LEU A 44 -22.67 2.96 -6.94
CA LEU A 44 -21.63 3.90 -6.48
C LEU A 44 -21.51 3.94 -4.95
N ALA A 45 -22.66 3.94 -4.25
CA ALA A 45 -22.68 3.90 -2.78
C ALA A 45 -22.04 2.63 -2.20
N LYS A 46 -22.05 1.51 -2.93
CA LYS A 46 -21.51 0.22 -2.46
C LYS A 46 -20.06 -0.03 -2.85
N ILE A 47 -19.46 0.76 -3.74
CA ILE A 47 -18.05 0.62 -4.11
C ILE A 47 -17.15 0.73 -2.86
N ARG A 48 -17.41 1.74 -2.03
CA ARG A 48 -16.70 1.90 -0.75
C ARG A 48 -16.86 0.68 0.16
N ASP A 49 -18.07 0.14 0.26
CA ASP A 49 -18.35 -1.01 1.11
C ASP A 49 -17.70 -2.29 0.56
N ALA A 50 -17.58 -2.43 -0.77
CA ALA A 50 -16.87 -3.52 -1.41
C ALA A 50 -15.38 -3.54 -1.03
N PHE A 51 -14.71 -2.40 -1.12
CA PHE A 51 -13.32 -2.28 -0.67
C PHE A 51 -13.20 -2.50 0.84
N ALA A 52 -14.09 -1.91 1.66
CA ALA A 52 -14.07 -2.11 3.10
C ALA A 52 -14.25 -3.59 3.49
N PHE A 53 -15.19 -4.30 2.85
CA PHE A 53 -15.39 -5.73 3.02
C PHE A 53 -14.14 -6.54 2.64
N HIS A 54 -13.54 -6.21 1.50
CA HIS A 54 -12.35 -6.90 1.03
C HIS A 54 -11.20 -6.81 2.02
N PHE A 55 -10.89 -5.60 2.51
CA PHE A 55 -9.80 -5.39 3.45
C PHE A 55 -10.11 -5.88 4.88
N GLN A 56 -11.39 -5.95 5.28
CA GLN A 56 -11.78 -6.51 6.56
C GLN A 56 -11.41 -8.00 6.67
N LYS A 57 -11.42 -8.75 5.59
CA LYS A 57 -11.01 -10.16 5.55
C LYS A 57 -9.58 -10.35 6.09
N TYR A 58 -8.70 -9.36 5.91
CA TYR A 58 -7.30 -9.40 6.34
C TYR A 58 -7.05 -8.63 7.65
N ASN A 59 -8.06 -7.92 8.16
CA ASN A 59 -7.99 -7.16 9.41
C ASN A 59 -8.91 -7.78 10.46
N SER A 60 -8.42 -8.83 11.11
CA SER A 60 -9.15 -9.53 12.18
C SER A 60 -9.40 -8.70 13.46
N LEU A 61 -8.89 -7.47 13.52
CA LEU A 61 -9.10 -6.53 14.62
C LEU A 61 -10.43 -5.74 14.50
N GLY A 62 -11.13 -5.87 13.37
CA GLY A 62 -12.40 -5.19 13.11
C GLY A 62 -13.58 -5.92 13.76
N THR A 63 -14.36 -5.21 14.58
CA THR A 63 -15.50 -5.76 15.35
C THR A 63 -16.83 -5.76 14.61
N LYS A 64 -16.89 -5.35 13.35
CA LYS A 64 -18.14 -5.20 12.61
C LYS A 64 -18.11 -6.04 11.33
N GLU A 65 -18.94 -7.09 11.30
CA GLU A 65 -19.18 -7.83 10.06
C GLU A 65 -19.83 -6.90 9.03
N ILE A 66 -19.12 -6.65 7.95
CA ILE A 66 -19.64 -5.97 6.77
C ILE A 66 -20.16 -7.06 5.85
N MET A 67 -21.43 -7.00 5.45
CA MET A 67 -21.96 -7.92 4.45
C MET A 67 -21.30 -7.66 3.10
N ALA A 68 -20.90 -8.73 2.41
CA ALA A 68 -20.38 -8.63 1.05
C ALA A 68 -21.39 -7.93 0.13
N PRO A 69 -21.10 -6.77 -0.41
CA PRO A 69 -21.96 -6.18 -1.41
C PRO A 69 -21.75 -6.91 -2.74
N VAL A 70 -22.81 -7.21 -3.47
CA VAL A 70 -22.66 -7.68 -4.84
C VAL A 70 -22.09 -6.53 -5.67
N ALA A 71 -20.86 -6.68 -6.14
CA ALA A 71 -20.16 -5.70 -6.94
C ALA A 71 -19.08 -6.37 -7.78
N ASP A 72 -19.25 -6.36 -9.09
CA ASP A 72 -18.31 -6.90 -10.06
C ASP A 72 -18.01 -5.81 -11.09
N PHE A 73 -16.89 -5.12 -10.93
CA PHE A 73 -16.55 -3.97 -11.76
C PHE A 73 -15.07 -3.85 -12.04
N SER A 74 -14.75 -3.18 -13.14
CA SER A 74 -13.42 -2.67 -13.45
C SER A 74 -13.45 -1.14 -13.45
N PHE A 75 -12.31 -0.54 -13.19
CA PHE A 75 -12.12 0.90 -13.25
C PHE A 75 -10.73 1.24 -13.78
N ASP A 76 -10.68 2.32 -14.54
CA ASP A 76 -9.46 2.94 -15.05
C ASP A 76 -9.54 4.44 -14.85
N MET A 77 -8.51 5.02 -14.26
CA MET A 77 -8.39 6.46 -14.03
C MET A 77 -7.03 6.97 -14.48
N LEU A 78 -7.04 8.05 -15.24
CA LEU A 78 -5.86 8.82 -15.64
C LEU A 78 -5.97 10.23 -15.05
N VAL A 79 -5.02 10.60 -14.23
CA VAL A 79 -4.89 11.96 -13.69
C VAL A 79 -4.20 12.84 -14.73
N LYS A 80 -4.81 13.97 -15.09
CA LYS A 80 -4.28 14.97 -16.04
C LYS A 80 -3.79 16.22 -15.33
N ASP A 81 -4.63 16.81 -14.48
CA ASP A 81 -4.26 18.00 -13.70
C ASP A 81 -5.04 18.01 -12.37
N MET A 82 -4.35 17.76 -11.28
CA MET A 82 -4.95 17.76 -9.94
C MET A 82 -4.99 19.13 -9.28
N LYS A 83 -4.47 20.17 -9.93
CA LYS A 83 -4.33 21.49 -9.31
C LYS A 83 -5.62 21.99 -8.70
N VAL A 84 -6.73 21.95 -9.44
CA VAL A 84 -8.04 22.40 -8.96
C VAL A 84 -8.54 21.57 -7.80
N ILE A 85 -8.37 20.24 -7.86
CA ILE A 85 -8.79 19.33 -6.79
C ILE A 85 -7.97 19.59 -5.54
N SER A 86 -6.65 19.70 -5.69
CA SER A 86 -5.74 19.96 -4.59
C SER A 86 -6.04 21.30 -3.92
N GLU A 87 -6.12 22.39 -4.66
CA GLU A 87 -6.31 23.71 -4.08
C GLU A 87 -7.68 23.92 -3.41
N VAL A 88 -8.73 23.21 -3.88
CA VAL A 88 -10.10 23.41 -3.40
C VAL A 88 -10.50 22.39 -2.32
N PHE A 89 -10.14 21.12 -2.51
CA PHE A 89 -10.66 20.02 -1.68
C PHE A 89 -9.63 19.44 -0.73
N ILE A 90 -8.37 19.29 -1.18
CA ILE A 90 -7.29 18.66 -0.41
C ILE A 90 -6.01 19.47 -0.61
N PRO A 91 -5.87 20.65 -0.01
CA PRO A 91 -4.77 21.57 -0.30
C PRO A 91 -3.36 21.02 -0.05
N GLU A 92 -3.27 19.96 0.72
CA GLU A 92 -2.00 19.32 1.09
C GLU A 92 -1.63 18.14 0.19
N LEU A 93 -2.51 17.75 -0.76
CA LEU A 93 -2.27 16.63 -1.67
C LEU A 93 -2.02 17.14 -3.09
N TRP A 94 -0.89 16.74 -3.65
CA TRP A 94 -0.58 16.89 -5.06
C TRP A 94 -0.32 15.52 -5.68
N VAL A 95 -0.88 15.27 -6.85
CA VAL A 95 -0.63 14.06 -7.65
C VAL A 95 -0.17 14.49 -9.03
N GLU A 96 0.99 14.01 -9.43
CA GLU A 96 1.57 14.36 -10.72
C GLU A 96 0.70 13.88 -11.89
N PRO A 97 0.62 14.69 -12.97
CA PRO A 97 -0.03 14.29 -14.21
C PRO A 97 0.51 12.95 -14.76
N ASN A 98 -0.34 12.23 -15.48
CA ASN A 98 -0.11 10.89 -15.98
C ASN A 98 -0.08 9.79 -14.89
N SER A 99 -0.47 10.08 -13.66
CA SER A 99 -0.75 9.05 -12.67
C SER A 99 -1.94 8.21 -13.13
N LYS A 100 -1.77 6.89 -13.07
CA LYS A 100 -2.76 5.91 -13.52
C LYS A 100 -3.19 5.03 -12.36
N ILE A 101 -4.49 4.85 -12.21
CA ILE A 101 -5.07 3.93 -11.23
C ILE A 101 -6.01 3.02 -12.00
N SER A 102 -5.83 1.72 -11.89
CA SER A 102 -6.72 0.75 -12.53
C SER A 102 -6.97 -0.46 -11.64
N GLY A 103 -8.07 -1.15 -11.88
CA GLY A 103 -8.35 -2.36 -11.15
C GLY A 103 -9.62 -3.08 -11.54
N ARG A 104 -9.80 -4.24 -10.91
CA ARG A 104 -10.98 -5.09 -11.06
C ARG A 104 -11.36 -5.65 -9.70
N TYR A 105 -12.62 -5.65 -9.42
CA TYR A 105 -13.19 -6.24 -8.21
C TYR A 105 -14.29 -7.24 -8.57
N PHE A 106 -14.21 -8.45 -7.99
CA PHE A 106 -15.22 -9.51 -8.13
C PHE A 106 -15.55 -10.07 -6.75
N THR A 107 -16.77 -9.82 -6.30
CA THR A 107 -17.21 -10.22 -4.94
C THR A 107 -17.17 -11.74 -4.77
N ASP A 108 -17.73 -12.50 -5.70
CA ASP A 108 -17.85 -13.96 -5.60
C ASP A 108 -16.50 -14.67 -5.59
N LEU A 109 -15.49 -14.07 -6.20
CA LEU A 109 -14.12 -14.60 -6.26
C LEU A 109 -13.23 -14.05 -5.16
N ALA A 110 -13.75 -13.15 -4.33
CA ALA A 110 -12.96 -12.33 -3.38
C ALA A 110 -11.70 -11.74 -4.05
N LEU A 111 -11.82 -11.40 -5.35
CA LEU A 111 -10.71 -10.92 -6.16
C LEU A 111 -10.70 -9.41 -6.17
N LEU A 112 -9.55 -8.85 -5.83
CA LEU A 112 -9.20 -7.47 -6.10
C LEU A 112 -7.86 -7.44 -6.81
N ASP A 113 -7.84 -6.88 -8.02
CA ASP A 113 -6.65 -6.55 -8.78
C ASP A 113 -6.59 -5.01 -8.83
N PHE A 114 -5.58 -4.42 -8.25
CA PHE A 114 -5.44 -2.96 -8.14
C PHE A 114 -4.02 -2.56 -8.51
N ASN A 115 -3.90 -1.56 -9.38
CA ASN A 115 -2.64 -1.03 -9.84
C ASN A 115 -2.65 0.50 -9.72
N LEU A 116 -1.61 1.06 -9.13
CA LEU A 116 -1.31 2.49 -9.11
C LEU A 116 0.09 2.70 -9.67
N ASN A 117 0.20 3.51 -10.71
CA ASN A 117 1.47 3.98 -11.22
C ASN A 117 1.44 5.51 -11.26
N SER A 118 2.37 6.16 -10.58
CA SER A 118 2.43 7.62 -10.48
C SER A 118 3.85 8.13 -10.64
N PRO A 119 4.08 9.16 -11.46
CA PRO A 119 5.38 9.85 -11.49
C PRO A 119 5.72 10.50 -10.16
N GLY A 120 4.72 10.99 -9.41
CA GLY A 120 4.93 11.57 -8.11
C GLY A 120 3.64 11.85 -7.35
N ILE A 121 3.74 11.79 -6.04
CA ILE A 121 2.70 12.20 -5.09
C ILE A 121 3.36 13.02 -3.99
N GLU A 122 2.83 14.21 -3.75
CA GLU A 122 3.19 15.01 -2.59
C GLU A 122 2.00 15.10 -1.64
N TYR A 123 2.23 14.81 -0.37
CA TYR A 123 1.25 14.99 0.68
C TYR A 123 1.88 15.72 1.86
N LYS A 124 1.39 16.90 2.13
CA LYS A 124 2.01 17.85 3.07
C LYS A 124 3.43 18.18 2.60
N GLN A 125 4.44 17.75 3.33
CA GLN A 125 5.85 17.96 3.00
C GLN A 125 6.55 16.62 2.66
N ASN A 126 5.78 15.56 2.43
CA ASN A 126 6.32 14.27 2.02
C ASN A 126 6.17 14.16 0.52
N ILE A 127 7.27 13.88 -0.16
CA ILE A 127 7.35 13.72 -1.61
C ILE A 127 7.72 12.27 -1.90
N LEU A 128 6.96 11.63 -2.78
CA LEU A 128 7.22 10.28 -3.28
C LEU A 128 7.30 10.36 -4.80
N GLU A 129 8.34 9.79 -5.41
CA GLU A 129 8.56 9.81 -6.84
C GLU A 129 8.64 8.41 -7.44
N ALA A 130 8.14 8.27 -8.66
CA ALA A 130 8.10 7.03 -9.44
C ALA A 130 7.53 5.86 -8.62
N ILE A 131 6.26 5.97 -8.30
CA ILE A 131 5.51 5.02 -7.47
C ILE A 131 4.91 3.94 -8.36
N ASP A 132 5.11 2.68 -8.02
CA ASP A 132 4.41 1.52 -8.58
C ASP A 132 3.83 0.69 -7.43
N LEU A 133 2.51 0.62 -7.33
CA LEU A 133 1.80 -0.22 -6.37
C LEU A 133 0.93 -1.21 -7.13
N LYS A 134 1.15 -2.48 -6.88
CA LYS A 134 0.32 -3.57 -7.40
C LYS A 134 -0.21 -4.39 -6.24
N TYR A 135 -1.49 -4.58 -6.20
CA TYR A 135 -2.17 -5.45 -5.25
C TYR A 135 -3.03 -6.45 -6.00
N PHE A 136 -2.84 -7.70 -5.69
CA PHE A 136 -3.67 -8.79 -6.21
C PHE A 136 -4.12 -9.67 -5.05
N SER A 137 -5.39 -10.00 -5.03
CA SER A 137 -5.92 -10.96 -4.07
C SER A 137 -6.86 -11.94 -4.72
N SER A 138 -6.97 -13.08 -4.08
CA SER A 138 -7.91 -14.14 -4.38
C SER A 138 -8.49 -14.69 -3.07
N GLU A 139 -9.35 -15.68 -3.14
CA GLU A 139 -9.93 -16.29 -1.94
C GLU A 139 -8.87 -16.82 -0.96
N GLN A 140 -7.74 -17.32 -1.46
CA GLN A 140 -6.72 -18.01 -0.64
C GLN A 140 -5.43 -17.24 -0.44
N SER A 141 -5.21 -16.18 -1.19
CA SER A 141 -3.93 -15.45 -1.14
C SER A 141 -4.09 -13.98 -1.51
N SER A 142 -3.20 -13.17 -0.99
CA SER A 142 -3.00 -11.80 -1.50
C SER A 142 -1.52 -11.52 -1.70
N LYS A 143 -1.23 -10.68 -2.68
CA LYS A 143 0.12 -10.19 -2.96
C LYS A 143 0.06 -8.67 -3.12
N ILE A 144 0.98 -7.98 -2.47
CA ILE A 144 1.23 -6.56 -2.67
C ILE A 144 2.70 -6.37 -3.06
N THR A 145 2.94 -5.53 -4.06
CA THR A 145 4.26 -4.98 -4.35
C THR A 145 4.15 -3.46 -4.36
N PHE A 146 5.06 -2.80 -3.69
CA PHE A 146 5.10 -1.35 -3.57
C PHE A 146 6.53 -0.88 -3.78
N ASP A 147 6.76 -0.18 -4.86
CA ASP A 147 8.05 0.32 -5.26
C ASP A 147 8.01 1.84 -5.31
N ILE A 148 8.98 2.49 -4.69
CA ILE A 148 9.22 3.93 -4.75
C ILE A 148 10.68 4.14 -5.14
N PHE A 149 10.92 4.94 -6.18
CA PHE A 149 12.28 5.26 -6.60
C PHE A 149 12.94 6.29 -5.69
N TYR A 150 12.16 7.27 -5.19
CA TYR A 150 12.66 8.29 -4.28
C TYR A 150 11.56 8.77 -3.34
N ALA A 151 11.93 9.02 -2.09
CA ALA A 151 11.08 9.70 -1.14
C ALA A 151 11.86 10.73 -0.32
N SER A 152 11.21 11.88 -0.07
CA SER A 152 11.68 12.90 0.87
C SER A 152 10.60 13.14 1.90
N LEU A 153 10.90 12.89 3.17
CA LEU A 153 9.93 13.01 4.25
C LEU A 153 10.07 14.34 4.97
N ALA A 154 8.97 14.79 5.56
CA ALA A 154 8.88 16.08 6.27
C ALA A 154 9.90 16.25 7.41
N ASN A 155 10.41 15.16 7.98
CA ASN A 155 11.45 15.16 9.01
C ASN A 155 12.88 15.26 8.44
N GLY A 156 13.03 15.40 7.12
CA GLY A 156 14.32 15.49 6.43
C GLY A 156 14.92 14.15 6.00
N LEU A 157 14.27 13.01 6.34
CA LEU A 157 14.73 11.71 5.89
C LEU A 157 14.55 11.58 4.36
N GLN A 158 15.59 11.14 3.67
CA GLN A 158 15.57 10.83 2.24
C GLN A 158 15.76 9.33 2.03
N ILE A 159 14.96 8.77 1.15
CA ILE A 159 14.98 7.37 0.74
C ILE A 159 15.26 7.33 -0.75
N ASP A 160 16.36 6.69 -1.16
CA ASP A 160 16.75 6.59 -2.56
C ASP A 160 16.01 5.47 -3.29
N SER A 161 15.57 4.44 -2.57
CA SER A 161 14.68 3.41 -3.07
C SER A 161 13.98 2.70 -1.93
N LEU A 162 12.74 2.32 -2.15
CA LEU A 162 11.99 1.45 -1.25
C LEU A 162 11.24 0.43 -2.08
N ILE A 163 11.46 -0.85 -1.79
CA ILE A 163 10.75 -1.97 -2.40
C ILE A 163 10.15 -2.80 -1.27
N LEU A 164 8.84 -2.99 -1.32
CA LEU A 164 8.11 -3.85 -0.41
C LEU A 164 7.31 -4.87 -1.21
N ALA A 165 7.61 -6.14 -1.03
CA ALA A 165 6.82 -7.22 -1.58
C ALA A 165 6.29 -8.10 -0.44
N ASN A 166 4.97 -8.22 -0.35
CA ASN A 166 4.32 -9.06 0.64
C ASN A 166 3.43 -10.08 -0.03
N GLN A 167 3.41 -11.28 0.51
CA GLN A 167 2.50 -12.34 0.07
C GLN A 167 1.85 -13.01 1.28
N LEU A 168 0.54 -12.95 1.35
CA LEU A 168 -0.25 -13.70 2.31
C LEU A 168 -0.75 -15.01 1.66
N ARG A 169 -0.55 -16.14 2.32
CA ARG A 169 -1.07 -17.47 1.94
C ARG A 169 -1.61 -18.16 3.18
N GLY A 170 -2.93 -18.30 3.27
CA GLY A 170 -3.58 -18.80 4.49
C GLY A 170 -3.23 -17.92 5.68
N ASP A 171 -2.68 -18.52 6.73
CA ASP A 171 -2.29 -17.82 7.97
C ASP A 171 -0.82 -17.33 7.96
N SER A 172 -0.14 -17.38 6.80
CA SER A 172 1.28 -17.04 6.68
C SER A 172 1.47 -15.84 5.77
N LEU A 173 2.15 -14.81 6.29
CA LEU A 173 2.62 -13.64 5.56
C LEU A 173 4.11 -13.80 5.28
N PHE A 174 4.52 -13.68 4.04
CA PHE A 174 5.92 -13.56 3.63
C PHE A 174 6.17 -12.13 3.19
N PHE A 175 7.29 -11.57 3.59
CA PHE A 175 7.67 -10.22 3.21
C PHE A 175 9.12 -10.14 2.74
N ASP A 176 9.36 -9.25 1.80
CA ASP A 176 10.64 -8.83 1.26
C ASP A 176 10.63 -7.30 1.27
N PHE A 177 11.52 -6.71 2.05
CA PHE A 177 11.61 -5.27 2.24
C PHE A 177 13.03 -4.81 2.00
N ASN A 178 13.20 -3.96 0.99
CA ASN A 178 14.46 -3.35 0.63
C ASN A 178 14.32 -1.83 0.72
N CYS A 179 15.24 -1.16 1.39
CA CYS A 179 15.22 0.28 1.55
C CYS A 179 16.64 0.85 1.55
N ALA A 180 16.90 1.81 0.68
CA ALA A 180 18.14 2.58 0.68
C ALA A 180 17.85 3.98 1.25
N ILE A 181 18.45 4.29 2.38
CA ILE A 181 18.26 5.54 3.10
C ILE A 181 19.49 6.43 2.84
N ARG A 182 19.22 7.68 2.46
CA ARG A 182 20.24 8.72 2.36
C ARG A 182 20.06 9.70 3.50
N ASP A 183 20.95 9.60 4.47
CA ASP A 183 21.13 10.61 5.51
C ASP A 183 22.60 11.05 5.49
N SER A 184 23.11 11.63 6.58
CA SER A 184 24.54 11.90 6.77
C SER A 184 25.42 10.69 6.53
N ILE A 185 24.90 9.48 6.79
CA ILE A 185 25.49 8.18 6.50
C ILE A 185 24.48 7.38 5.67
N ARG A 186 24.91 6.86 4.52
CA ARG A 186 24.06 5.95 3.71
C ARG A 186 23.81 4.66 4.48
N SER A 187 22.59 4.19 4.43
CA SER A 187 22.16 2.93 5.04
C SER A 187 21.29 2.16 4.06
N ASP A 188 21.61 0.91 3.85
CA ASP A 188 20.81 -0.01 3.03
C ASP A 188 20.25 -1.09 3.95
N ILE A 189 18.95 -1.40 3.81
CA ILE A 189 18.22 -2.38 4.60
C ILE A 189 17.64 -3.42 3.65
N ASP A 190 17.88 -4.68 3.92
CA ASP A 190 17.35 -5.82 3.19
C ASP A 190 16.78 -6.84 4.20
N LEU A 191 15.45 -6.89 4.31
CA LEU A 191 14.77 -7.77 5.25
C LEU A 191 13.89 -8.75 4.50
N LEU A 192 14.23 -10.02 4.59
CA LEU A 192 13.42 -11.14 4.12
C LEU A 192 12.87 -11.89 5.33
N GLY A 193 11.56 -12.12 5.36
CA GLY A 193 10.99 -12.78 6.53
C GLY A 193 9.59 -13.32 6.33
N TYR A 194 9.06 -13.80 7.42
CA TYR A 194 7.69 -14.31 7.49
C TYR A 194 7.02 -13.97 8.81
N ALA A 195 5.71 -13.95 8.79
CA ALA A 195 4.86 -13.94 9.97
C ALA A 195 3.81 -15.05 9.84
N VAL A 196 3.62 -15.84 10.88
CA VAL A 196 2.64 -16.94 10.94
C VAL A 196 1.80 -16.80 12.18
N LYS A 197 0.50 -17.00 12.05
CA LYS A 197 -0.39 -17.03 13.23
C LYS A 197 0.01 -18.16 14.15
N SER A 198 0.21 -17.83 15.43
CA SER A 198 0.56 -18.84 16.44
C SER A 198 -0.68 -19.64 16.86
N PRO A 199 -0.55 -20.96 17.07
CA PRO A 199 -1.64 -21.78 17.66
C PRO A 199 -2.01 -21.36 19.08
N GLU A 200 -1.09 -20.74 19.81
CA GLU A 200 -1.26 -20.35 21.24
C GLU A 200 -1.83 -18.95 21.42
N GLN A 201 -2.06 -18.20 20.40
CA GLN A 201 -2.42 -16.78 20.26
C GLN A 201 -1.23 -15.95 19.76
N GLY A 202 -1.54 -14.83 19.08
CA GLY A 202 -0.52 -13.93 18.55
C GLY A 202 0.09 -14.39 17.22
N TYR A 203 1.29 -13.90 16.95
CA TYR A 203 2.00 -14.11 15.70
C TYR A 203 3.46 -14.45 15.97
N ASN A 204 3.99 -15.40 15.20
CA ASN A 204 5.40 -15.74 15.15
C ASN A 204 6.03 -15.07 13.92
N PHE A 205 7.09 -14.29 14.11
CA PHE A 205 7.88 -13.66 13.08
C PHE A 205 9.26 -14.32 13.03
N GLY A 206 9.81 -14.43 11.83
CA GLY A 206 11.18 -14.85 11.63
C GLY A 206 11.83 -14.08 10.47
N LEU A 207 13.08 -13.68 10.66
CA LEU A 207 13.91 -13.10 9.62
C LEU A 207 14.75 -14.21 8.98
N ARG A 208 14.99 -14.11 7.67
CA ARG A 208 15.82 -15.01 6.87
C ARG A 208 16.79 -14.14 6.10
N GLU A 209 18.02 -14.59 5.91
CA GLU A 209 19.00 -13.95 5.02
C GLU A 209 18.90 -12.42 4.95
N SER A 210 18.64 -11.81 6.11
CA SER A 210 18.38 -10.37 6.21
C SER A 210 19.65 -9.65 6.61
N SER A 211 19.83 -8.45 6.09
CA SER A 211 20.98 -7.60 6.39
C SER A 211 20.61 -6.13 6.48
N PHE A 212 21.45 -5.36 7.10
CA PHE A 212 21.48 -3.92 6.94
C PHE A 212 22.91 -3.40 6.97
N ASN A 213 23.13 -2.32 6.25
CA ASN A 213 24.41 -1.64 6.18
C ASN A 213 24.27 -0.25 6.83
N ILE A 214 25.28 0.18 7.56
CA ILE A 214 25.40 1.55 8.08
C ILE A 214 26.78 2.08 7.72
N GLY A 215 26.86 2.90 6.69
CA GLY A 215 28.13 3.40 6.16
C GLY A 215 28.93 2.29 5.50
N GLU A 216 30.07 1.93 6.09
CA GLU A 216 30.95 0.87 5.61
C GLU A 216 30.78 -0.46 6.37
N GLU A 217 29.88 -0.50 7.36
CA GLU A 217 29.68 -1.66 8.22
C GLU A 217 28.44 -2.45 7.80
N ASP A 218 28.63 -3.75 7.57
CA ASP A 218 27.57 -4.69 7.21
C ASP A 218 27.13 -5.52 8.43
N PHE A 219 25.84 -5.62 8.63
CA PHE A 219 25.22 -6.41 9.69
C PHE A 219 24.27 -7.44 9.09
N PHE A 220 24.28 -8.66 9.63
CA PHE A 220 23.50 -9.78 9.14
C PHE A 220 22.71 -10.41 10.27
N PHE A 221 21.46 -10.76 10.00
CA PHE A 221 20.64 -11.54 10.92
C PHE A 221 20.83 -13.03 10.69
N ASN A 222 20.75 -13.82 11.77
CA ASN A 222 20.74 -15.27 11.65
C ASN A 222 19.39 -15.79 11.16
N ASP A 223 19.38 -16.98 10.54
CA ASP A 223 18.17 -17.63 10.01
C ASP A 223 17.32 -18.33 11.09
N LYS A 224 17.85 -18.48 12.29
CA LYS A 224 17.22 -19.21 13.40
C LYS A 224 16.78 -18.26 14.50
N ASN A 225 15.97 -17.28 14.14
CA ASN A 225 15.39 -16.33 15.08
C ASN A 225 13.88 -16.53 15.13
N LEU A 226 13.29 -16.26 16.28
CA LEU A 226 11.87 -16.24 16.49
C LEU A 226 11.49 -15.03 17.33
N ILE A 227 10.54 -14.26 16.82
CA ILE A 227 9.92 -13.17 17.55
C ILE A 227 8.44 -13.51 17.68
N HIS A 228 7.98 -13.78 18.89
CA HIS A 228 6.57 -14.02 19.18
C HIS A 228 5.94 -12.76 19.74
N ILE A 229 4.79 -12.36 19.20
CA ILE A 229 4.02 -11.19 19.64
C ILE A 229 2.60 -11.61 19.95
N ASP A 230 2.15 -11.36 21.17
CA ASP A 230 0.78 -11.58 21.63
C ASP A 230 0.28 -10.43 22.50
N THR A 231 -0.87 -10.60 23.16
CA THR A 231 -1.42 -9.59 24.06
C THR A 231 -0.64 -9.45 25.37
N GLY A 232 0.27 -10.37 25.68
CA GLY A 232 1.12 -10.36 26.87
C GLY A 232 2.45 -9.66 26.66
N GLY A 233 2.85 -9.42 25.39
CA GLY A 233 4.12 -8.74 25.07
C GLY A 233 4.82 -9.30 23.85
N VAL A 234 6.11 -9.03 23.80
CA VAL A 234 7.04 -9.49 22.73
C VAL A 234 8.06 -10.43 23.35
N TYR A 235 8.12 -11.65 22.85
CA TYR A 235 9.12 -12.64 23.20
C TYR A 235 10.09 -12.84 22.05
N ILE A 236 11.40 -12.71 22.33
CA ILE A 236 12.46 -12.84 21.33
C ILE A 236 13.35 -14.02 21.70
N GLU A 237 13.55 -14.94 20.77
CA GLU A 237 14.42 -16.11 20.90
C GLU A 237 15.45 -16.13 19.80
N ASP A 238 16.72 -16.26 20.20
CA ASP A 238 17.88 -16.43 19.32
C ASP A 238 17.99 -15.42 18.17
N LEU A 239 17.59 -14.18 18.39
CA LEU A 239 17.86 -13.11 17.42
C LEU A 239 19.32 -12.68 17.54
N ILE A 240 20.11 -13.06 16.56
CA ILE A 240 21.54 -12.77 16.52
C ILE A 240 21.83 -11.84 15.36
N LEU A 241 22.56 -10.77 15.67
CA LEU A 241 23.11 -9.83 14.72
C LEU A 241 24.63 -10.00 14.67
N TYR A 242 25.17 -10.17 13.48
CA TYR A 242 26.60 -10.26 13.21
C TYR A 242 27.06 -9.04 12.42
N GLY A 243 28.18 -8.44 12.81
CA GLY A 243 28.82 -7.35 12.06
C GLY A 243 30.28 -7.22 12.47
N ASP A 244 31.16 -7.00 11.52
CA ASP A 244 32.62 -6.70 11.65
C ASP A 244 33.38 -7.39 12.80
N GLY A 245 33.11 -8.69 12.98
CA GLY A 245 33.67 -9.51 14.06
C GLY A 245 32.91 -9.40 15.39
N GLU A 246 31.88 -8.64 15.48
CA GLU A 246 31.01 -8.52 16.65
C GLU A 246 29.75 -9.38 16.52
N LYS A 247 29.17 -9.74 17.66
CA LYS A 247 27.96 -10.52 17.75
C LYS A 247 27.08 -9.96 18.86
N ILE A 248 25.86 -9.59 18.50
CA ILE A 248 24.83 -9.19 19.45
C ILE A 248 23.77 -10.30 19.51
N LEU A 249 23.52 -10.84 20.69
CA LEU A 249 22.45 -11.79 20.93
C LEU A 249 21.33 -11.10 21.70
N VAL A 250 20.11 -11.17 21.17
CA VAL A 250 18.91 -10.66 21.82
C VAL A 250 18.00 -11.83 22.18
N ASN A 251 17.77 -12.00 23.46
CA ASN A 251 16.82 -12.96 24.04
C ASN A 251 16.04 -12.25 25.15
N GLY A 252 14.75 -12.48 25.24
CA GLY A 252 13.98 -11.97 26.38
C GLY A 252 12.51 -11.68 26.08
N ASN A 253 11.88 -11.17 27.11
CA ASN A 253 10.50 -10.68 27.11
C ASN A 253 10.48 -9.17 27.32
N ILE A 254 9.62 -8.47 26.55
CA ILE A 254 9.36 -7.03 26.68
C ILE A 254 7.85 -6.83 26.93
#